data_9c796a5c2ba80e94f621392a21b5ffde
#
_entry.id   9c796a5c2ba80e94f621392a21b5ffde
#
_cell.length_a   1.000
_cell.length_b   1.000
_cell.length_c   1.000
_cell.angle_alpha   90.00
_cell.angle_beta   90.00
_cell.angle_gamma   90.00
#
_symmetry.space_group_name_H-M   'P 1'
#
loop_
_entity.id
_entity.type
_entity.pdbx_description
1 polymer ?
#
loop_
_entity_poly.entity_id
_entity_poly.type
_entity_poly.pdbx_seq_one_letter_code
_entity_poly.pdbx_strand_id
1 'polypeptide(L)'
;MKINAITFEELQRPAYILDETKLRSNLSLIAKIAKEADIEIILAFKAYALWKTFPIFREYINATTASSLNEAKLGYYDFGAPTHTFSPAYTDYEINEIAKCSSHLVFNSFSQFNNFHLKAKQANNKISIGLRINPEYSEVETLLYNPCAPGTRFGVSADKLPTQLPTDSEGFHIHCHCENGSDVFERTLQHVEKKLAPWFKQIKWINFGGGHLMTRKNYDTKLLINILSAFKSRYPWLKVILEPGSAFAWQTGPLVSQVVDIVEDKGITTAILNVSFTCHMPDCLEMPYYPNVRFAKHIENNNQHTDHIYRLGGNSCLSGDWMGYWIFDHELKIGENIIFEDMLHYTTVKTNMFNGITHPDIALLKQNGEIETLRSFNYNDYKLRMD
;
A
#
# COMPACT_ATOMS: atom_id res chain seq x y z
N MET A 1 2.15 25.87 9.31
CA MET A 1 1.80 25.02 8.17
C MET A 1 2.90 25.09 7.13
N LYS A 2 4.02 24.38 7.37
CA LYS A 2 5.24 24.53 6.56
C LYS A 2 5.25 23.81 5.22
N ILE A 3 4.44 22.75 4.99
CA ILE A 3 4.39 22.08 3.67
C ILE A 3 3.95 23.04 2.55
N ASN A 4 3.14 24.05 2.85
CA ASN A 4 2.77 25.08 1.88
C ASN A 4 3.89 26.08 1.56
N ALA A 5 4.98 26.08 2.33
CA ALA A 5 6.10 27.00 2.25
C ALA A 5 7.44 26.30 1.96
N ILE A 6 7.45 24.98 1.72
CA ILE A 6 8.67 24.27 1.33
C ILE A 6 9.04 24.75 -0.07
N THR A 7 10.19 25.37 -0.18
CA THR A 7 10.78 25.75 -1.46
C THR A 7 11.67 24.62 -1.97
N PHE A 8 11.86 24.54 -3.28
CA PHE A 8 12.81 23.60 -3.86
C PHE A 8 14.26 23.88 -3.40
N GLU A 9 14.56 25.11 -3.05
CA GLU A 9 15.85 25.52 -2.48
C GLU A 9 16.17 24.78 -1.17
N GLU A 10 15.14 24.49 -0.35
CA GLU A 10 15.31 23.70 0.88
C GLU A 10 15.57 22.23 0.57
N LEU A 11 15.07 21.71 -0.54
CA LEU A 11 15.15 20.30 -0.90
C LEU A 11 16.32 19.97 -1.84
N GLN A 12 16.77 20.91 -2.67
CA GLN A 12 17.81 20.77 -3.72
C GLN A 12 17.50 19.71 -4.80
N ARG A 13 16.53 18.82 -4.57
CA ARG A 13 16.15 17.68 -5.44
C ARG A 13 14.69 17.36 -5.28
N PRO A 14 14.06 16.67 -6.27
CA PRO A 14 12.72 16.13 -6.07
C PRO A 14 12.66 15.25 -4.82
N ALA A 15 11.56 15.31 -4.06
CA ALA A 15 11.44 14.54 -2.83
C ALA A 15 10.01 14.12 -2.52
N TYR A 16 9.86 12.89 -2.02
CA TYR A 16 8.69 12.47 -1.27
C TYR A 16 8.81 12.98 0.15
N ILE A 17 7.83 13.73 0.62
CA ILE A 17 7.89 14.37 1.94
C ILE A 17 6.79 13.81 2.83
N LEU A 18 7.17 12.99 3.81
CA LEU A 18 6.26 12.47 4.81
C LEU A 18 6.05 13.51 5.92
N ASP A 19 4.79 13.86 6.19
CA ASP A 19 4.39 14.69 7.33
C ASP A 19 4.17 13.81 8.57
N GLU A 20 5.06 13.92 9.54
CA GLU A 20 4.98 13.14 10.79
C GLU A 20 3.68 13.41 11.56
N THR A 21 3.20 14.64 11.58
CA THR A 21 1.96 15.01 12.29
C THR A 21 0.75 14.30 11.68
N LYS A 22 0.66 14.27 10.36
CA LYS A 22 -0.41 13.56 9.66
C LYS A 22 -0.30 12.05 9.81
N LEU A 23 0.92 11.50 9.72
CA LEU A 23 1.16 10.08 9.95
C LEU A 23 0.70 9.66 11.36
N ARG A 24 1.10 10.40 12.40
CA ARG A 24 0.68 10.13 13.78
C ARG A 24 -0.84 10.24 13.97
N SER A 25 -1.49 11.15 13.27
CA SER A 25 -2.96 11.26 13.28
C SER A 25 -3.62 10.00 12.72
N ASN A 26 -3.13 9.49 11.58
CA ASN A 26 -3.64 8.25 10.99
C ASN A 26 -3.39 7.04 11.91
N LEU A 27 -2.18 6.92 12.45
CA LEU A 27 -1.80 5.86 13.36
C LEU A 27 -2.65 5.85 14.64
N SER A 28 -2.92 7.03 15.22
CA SER A 28 -3.78 7.17 16.41
C SER A 28 -5.21 6.72 16.13
N LEU A 29 -5.77 7.07 14.95
CA LEU A 29 -7.10 6.63 14.56
C LEU A 29 -7.16 5.10 14.37
N ILE A 30 -6.17 4.53 13.69
CA ILE A 30 -6.06 3.08 13.46
C ILE A 30 -5.94 2.33 14.79
N ALA A 31 -5.07 2.78 15.70
CA ALA A 31 -4.90 2.19 17.02
C ALA A 31 -6.18 2.28 17.86
N LYS A 32 -6.92 3.40 17.78
CA LYS A 32 -8.22 3.55 18.43
C LYS A 32 -9.24 2.52 17.92
N ILE A 33 -9.35 2.35 16.60
CA ILE A 33 -10.25 1.36 15.97
C ILE A 33 -9.89 -0.04 16.43
N ALA A 34 -8.60 -0.40 16.39
CA ALA A 34 -8.11 -1.71 16.82
C ALA A 34 -8.50 -2.01 18.27
N LYS A 35 -8.30 -1.03 19.17
CA LYS A 35 -8.63 -1.14 20.59
C LYS A 35 -10.13 -1.26 20.83
N GLU A 36 -10.95 -0.41 20.19
CA GLU A 36 -12.41 -0.38 20.41
C GLU A 36 -13.10 -1.62 19.84
N ALA A 37 -12.60 -2.16 18.72
CA ALA A 37 -13.12 -3.39 18.11
C ALA A 37 -12.50 -4.67 18.68
N ASP A 38 -11.48 -4.56 19.55
CA ASP A 38 -10.69 -5.67 20.10
C ASP A 38 -10.13 -6.59 19.01
N ILE A 39 -9.44 -5.99 18.02
CA ILE A 39 -8.82 -6.68 16.89
C ILE A 39 -7.35 -6.26 16.74
N GLU A 40 -6.62 -6.98 15.90
CA GLU A 40 -5.29 -6.57 15.47
C GLU A 40 -5.36 -5.87 14.11
N ILE A 41 -4.71 -4.71 13.99
CA ILE A 41 -4.51 -4.03 12.70
C ILE A 41 -3.01 -3.90 12.46
N ILE A 42 -2.54 -4.43 11.33
CA ILE A 42 -1.12 -4.54 10.98
C ILE A 42 -0.80 -3.82 9.67
N LEU A 43 0.42 -3.28 9.56
CA LEU A 43 0.86 -2.54 8.39
C LEU A 43 1.21 -3.48 7.22
N ALA A 44 0.65 -3.24 6.04
CA ALA A 44 1.04 -3.94 4.81
C ALA A 44 2.20 -3.24 4.08
N PHE A 45 3.39 -3.86 4.06
CA PHE A 45 4.59 -3.31 3.43
C PHE A 45 4.44 -3.07 1.94
N LYS A 46 3.65 -3.87 1.23
CA LYS A 46 3.34 -3.63 -0.19
C LYS A 46 2.82 -2.22 -0.49
N ALA A 47 2.27 -1.53 0.52
CA ALA A 47 1.78 -0.17 0.38
C ALA A 47 2.70 0.87 1.02
N TYR A 48 3.46 0.51 2.05
CA TYR A 48 4.34 1.43 2.75
C TYR A 48 5.49 0.69 3.43
N ALA A 49 6.73 1.03 3.07
CA ALA A 49 7.94 0.35 3.55
C ALA A 49 9.09 1.32 3.89
N LEU A 50 8.79 2.56 4.25
CA LEU A 50 9.81 3.56 4.64
C LEU A 50 10.35 3.24 6.05
N TRP A 51 11.27 2.30 6.12
CA TRP A 51 11.72 1.64 7.35
C TRP A 51 12.31 2.58 8.40
N LYS A 52 12.91 3.71 8.02
CA LYS A 52 13.40 4.71 8.99
C LYS A 52 12.30 5.36 9.82
N THR A 53 11.04 5.24 9.39
CA THR A 53 9.87 5.74 10.12
C THR A 53 9.21 4.68 11.01
N PHE A 54 9.66 3.42 10.98
CA PHE A 54 9.10 2.34 11.80
C PHE A 54 9.13 2.61 13.31
N PRO A 55 10.11 3.36 13.88
CA PRO A 55 10.02 3.76 15.27
C PRO A 55 8.70 4.48 15.63
N ILE A 56 8.18 5.33 14.71
CA ILE A 56 6.89 6.01 14.89
C ILE A 56 5.75 5.00 14.88
N PHE A 57 5.75 4.05 13.94
CA PHE A 57 4.72 3.03 13.85
C PHE A 57 4.65 2.14 15.08
N ARG A 58 5.79 1.75 15.65
CA ARG A 58 5.87 0.89 16.85
C ARG A 58 5.22 1.49 18.10
N GLU A 59 4.99 2.79 18.13
CA GLU A 59 4.23 3.43 19.20
C GLU A 59 2.72 3.08 19.15
N TYR A 60 2.23 2.56 18.02
CA TYR A 60 0.80 2.36 17.75
C TYR A 60 0.43 0.93 17.35
N ILE A 61 1.33 0.21 16.68
CA ILE A 61 1.10 -1.16 16.18
C ILE A 61 2.29 -2.06 16.49
N ASN A 62 2.03 -3.37 16.59
CA ASN A 62 3.03 -4.35 17.00
C ASN A 62 3.41 -5.35 15.90
N ALA A 63 2.77 -5.32 14.74
CA ALA A 63 2.99 -6.29 13.69
C ALA A 63 2.83 -5.69 12.30
N THR A 64 3.33 -6.42 11.31
CA THR A 64 3.32 -6.06 9.89
C THR A 64 2.99 -7.26 9.03
N THR A 65 2.56 -7.03 7.77
CA THR A 65 2.39 -8.11 6.80
C THR A 65 3.37 -7.96 5.65
N ALA A 66 3.90 -9.09 5.20
CA ALA A 66 4.89 -9.22 4.14
C ALA A 66 4.37 -10.06 2.98
N SER A 67 4.81 -9.74 1.77
CA SER A 67 4.44 -10.46 0.53
C SER A 67 5.64 -11.12 -0.16
N SER A 68 6.81 -11.07 0.45
CA SER A 68 8.05 -11.67 -0.05
C SER A 68 9.04 -11.94 1.07
N LEU A 69 10.13 -12.66 0.76
CA LEU A 69 11.24 -12.85 1.70
C LEU A 69 11.86 -11.52 2.15
N ASN A 70 12.04 -10.58 1.22
CA ASN A 70 12.66 -9.30 1.57
C ASN A 70 11.77 -8.47 2.49
N GLU A 71 10.45 -8.44 2.25
CA GLU A 71 9.51 -7.78 3.16
C GLU A 71 9.45 -8.50 4.52
N ALA A 72 9.50 -9.85 4.56
CA ALA A 72 9.55 -10.60 5.80
C ALA A 72 10.80 -10.26 6.63
N LYS A 73 11.97 -10.17 5.97
CA LYS A 73 13.22 -9.73 6.60
C LYS A 73 13.13 -8.28 7.09
N LEU A 74 12.55 -7.37 6.31
CA LEU A 74 12.33 -5.97 6.70
C LEU A 74 11.50 -5.87 7.98
N GLY A 75 10.42 -6.68 8.09
CA GLY A 75 9.62 -6.73 9.30
C GLY A 75 10.40 -7.31 10.49
N TYR A 76 11.09 -8.41 10.27
CA TYR A 76 11.80 -9.09 11.34
C TYR A 76 12.99 -8.28 11.88
N TYR A 77 13.83 -7.72 10.99
CA TYR A 77 15.06 -7.03 11.39
C TYR A 77 14.85 -5.54 11.67
N ASP A 78 14.07 -4.84 10.85
CA ASP A 78 13.97 -3.38 10.91
C ASP A 78 12.70 -2.90 11.64
N PHE A 79 11.57 -3.58 11.45
CA PHE A 79 10.40 -3.33 12.30
C PHE A 79 10.55 -3.97 13.67
N GLY A 80 11.33 -5.04 13.80
CA GLY A 80 11.66 -5.69 15.05
C GLY A 80 10.60 -6.69 15.55
N ALA A 81 9.74 -7.20 14.63
CA ALA A 81 8.73 -8.22 14.92
C ALA A 81 8.56 -9.20 13.77
N PRO A 82 8.25 -10.49 14.03
CA PRO A 82 7.93 -11.45 12.99
C PRO A 82 6.66 -11.04 12.23
N THR A 83 6.67 -11.21 10.91
CA THR A 83 5.58 -10.76 10.03
C THR A 83 4.44 -11.78 9.92
N HIS A 84 3.27 -11.29 9.49
CA HIS A 84 2.26 -12.11 8.83
C HIS A 84 2.62 -12.17 7.35
N THR A 85 2.95 -13.35 6.82
CA THR A 85 3.45 -13.44 5.46
C THR A 85 2.50 -14.19 4.55
N PHE A 86 2.12 -13.54 3.44
CA PHE A 86 1.37 -14.13 2.34
C PHE A 86 2.03 -13.82 1.01
N SER A 87 2.32 -14.86 0.23
CA SER A 87 2.71 -14.75 -1.17
C SER A 87 1.85 -15.69 -2.03
N PRO A 88 1.58 -15.36 -3.31
CA PRO A 88 0.86 -16.26 -4.21
C PRO A 88 1.54 -17.62 -4.40
N ALA A 89 2.86 -17.67 -4.28
CA ALA A 89 3.65 -18.90 -4.31
C ALA A 89 4.95 -18.71 -3.53
N TYR A 90 5.41 -19.79 -2.92
CA TYR A 90 6.71 -19.89 -2.27
C TYR A 90 7.60 -20.86 -3.02
N THR A 91 8.92 -20.69 -2.88
CA THR A 91 9.94 -21.55 -3.47
C THR A 91 10.71 -22.30 -2.40
N ASP A 92 11.34 -23.42 -2.80
CA ASP A 92 12.11 -24.24 -1.88
C ASP A 92 13.29 -23.51 -1.24
N TYR A 93 13.91 -22.57 -1.95
CA TYR A 93 15.08 -21.83 -1.44
C TYR A 93 14.70 -20.69 -0.48
N GLU A 94 13.43 -20.21 -0.48
CA GLU A 94 12.99 -19.09 0.34
C GLU A 94 12.22 -19.51 1.60
N ILE A 95 11.48 -20.62 1.53
CA ILE A 95 10.47 -20.98 2.53
C ILE A 95 11.00 -21.03 3.96
N ASN A 96 12.20 -21.58 4.15
CA ASN A 96 12.82 -21.70 5.47
C ASN A 96 13.13 -20.32 6.08
N GLU A 97 13.67 -19.41 5.29
CA GLU A 97 14.02 -18.05 5.75
C GLU A 97 12.74 -17.21 5.97
N ILE A 98 11.74 -17.35 5.10
CA ILE A 98 10.43 -16.72 5.29
C ILE A 98 9.81 -17.19 6.62
N ALA A 99 9.82 -18.50 6.89
CA ALA A 99 9.24 -19.06 8.12
C ALA A 99 9.95 -18.55 9.37
N LYS A 100 11.29 -18.40 9.35
CA LYS A 100 12.06 -17.83 10.48
C LYS A 100 11.68 -16.37 10.77
N CYS A 101 11.34 -15.61 9.73
CA CYS A 101 10.98 -14.20 9.85
C CYS A 101 9.48 -13.97 10.09
N SER A 102 8.66 -15.04 10.13
CA SER A 102 7.22 -14.94 10.18
C SER A 102 6.62 -15.52 11.47
N SER A 103 5.58 -14.87 12.00
CA SER A 103 4.70 -15.41 13.05
C SER A 103 3.51 -16.16 12.45
N HIS A 104 3.01 -15.69 11.32
CA HIS A 104 1.93 -16.30 10.55
C HIS A 104 2.38 -16.50 9.10
N LEU A 105 2.09 -17.66 8.53
CA LEU A 105 2.41 -17.99 7.14
C LEU A 105 1.15 -18.50 6.45
N VAL A 106 0.77 -17.84 5.36
CA VAL A 106 -0.44 -18.13 4.62
C VAL A 106 -0.11 -18.77 3.28
N PHE A 107 -0.65 -19.96 3.05
CA PHE A 107 -0.52 -20.64 1.76
C PHE A 107 -1.70 -20.33 0.84
N ASN A 108 -1.39 -20.10 -0.43
CA ASN A 108 -2.36 -19.72 -1.45
C ASN A 108 -3.18 -20.89 -1.99
N SER A 109 -2.70 -22.12 -1.82
CA SER A 109 -3.32 -23.34 -2.34
C SER A 109 -2.97 -24.56 -1.48
N PHE A 110 -3.76 -25.63 -1.61
CA PHE A 110 -3.44 -26.91 -0.97
C PHE A 110 -2.12 -27.51 -1.47
N SER A 111 -1.76 -27.30 -2.73
CA SER A 111 -0.47 -27.75 -3.27
C SER A 111 0.68 -27.07 -2.53
N GLN A 112 0.64 -25.75 -2.36
CA GLN A 112 1.65 -25.00 -1.60
C GLN A 112 1.68 -25.43 -0.12
N PHE A 113 0.52 -25.61 0.49
CA PHE A 113 0.41 -26.09 1.86
C PHE A 113 1.08 -27.47 2.00
N ASN A 114 0.70 -28.44 1.17
CA ASN A 114 1.23 -29.81 1.25
C ASN A 114 2.75 -29.86 1.03
N ASN A 115 3.27 -29.02 0.14
CA ASN A 115 4.70 -29.00 -0.15
C ASN A 115 5.56 -28.34 0.95
N PHE A 116 5.00 -27.37 1.68
CA PHE A 116 5.84 -26.47 2.49
C PHE A 116 5.48 -26.37 3.97
N HIS A 117 4.30 -26.80 4.43
CA HIS A 117 3.91 -26.61 5.83
C HIS A 117 4.86 -27.29 6.82
N LEU A 118 5.32 -28.53 6.52
CA LEU A 118 6.27 -29.22 7.39
C LEU A 118 7.65 -28.54 7.40
N LYS A 119 8.13 -28.07 6.24
CA LYS A 119 9.40 -27.32 6.15
C LYS A 119 9.31 -26.03 6.96
N ALA A 120 8.21 -25.30 6.86
CA ALA A 120 7.97 -24.09 7.62
C ALA A 120 7.94 -24.36 9.14
N LYS A 121 7.25 -25.41 9.58
CA LYS A 121 7.21 -25.83 11.00
C LYS A 121 8.58 -26.28 11.51
N GLN A 122 9.38 -26.94 10.69
CA GLN A 122 10.76 -27.32 11.06
C GLN A 122 11.67 -26.11 11.21
N ALA A 123 11.52 -25.10 10.34
CA ALA A 123 12.29 -23.88 10.40
C ALA A 123 11.87 -22.95 11.56
N ASN A 124 10.58 -22.96 11.92
CA ASN A 124 10.01 -22.20 13.03
C ASN A 124 8.83 -22.97 13.64
N ASN A 125 9.05 -23.65 14.75
CA ASN A 125 8.02 -24.48 15.41
C ASN A 125 6.88 -23.67 16.04
N LYS A 126 7.02 -22.34 16.17
CA LYS A 126 5.97 -21.44 16.71
C LYS A 126 5.13 -20.81 15.60
N ILE A 127 5.46 -21.03 14.32
CA ILE A 127 4.74 -20.41 13.21
C ILE A 127 3.30 -20.89 13.16
N SER A 128 2.35 -19.97 13.03
CA SER A 128 0.95 -20.27 12.77
C SER A 128 0.68 -20.29 11.27
N ILE A 129 0.11 -21.39 10.79
CA ILE A 129 -0.11 -21.61 9.35
C ILE A 129 -1.57 -21.41 9.01
N GLY A 130 -1.84 -20.74 7.91
CA GLY A 130 -3.17 -20.53 7.38
C GLY A 130 -3.30 -20.76 5.89
N LEU A 131 -4.52 -20.71 5.42
CA LEU A 131 -4.87 -20.78 4.01
C LEU A 131 -5.51 -19.47 3.56
N ARG A 132 -5.14 -19.00 2.39
CA ARG A 132 -5.89 -17.94 1.74
C ARG A 132 -7.14 -18.55 1.11
N ILE A 133 -8.30 -17.96 1.47
CA ILE A 133 -9.60 -18.38 0.96
C ILE A 133 -10.17 -17.29 0.08
N ASN A 134 -10.62 -17.67 -1.10
CA ASN A 134 -11.42 -16.83 -1.96
C ASN A 134 -12.91 -17.09 -1.69
N PRO A 135 -13.63 -16.16 -1.07
CA PRO A 135 -15.06 -16.31 -0.83
C PRO A 135 -15.91 -16.09 -2.09
N GLU A 136 -15.27 -15.75 -3.23
CA GLU A 136 -15.93 -15.50 -4.51
C GLU A 136 -16.89 -14.30 -4.45
N TYR A 137 -16.53 -13.30 -3.64
CA TYR A 137 -17.29 -12.08 -3.47
C TYR A 137 -16.33 -10.89 -3.30
N SER A 138 -16.55 -9.85 -4.10
CA SER A 138 -15.89 -8.55 -3.99
C SER A 138 -16.72 -7.51 -4.71
N GLU A 139 -16.82 -6.31 -4.17
CA GLU A 139 -17.47 -5.16 -4.79
C GLU A 139 -16.43 -4.20 -5.45
N VAL A 140 -15.22 -4.68 -5.68
CA VAL A 140 -14.20 -3.94 -6.43
C VAL A 140 -14.50 -4.01 -7.92
N GLU A 141 -14.84 -2.90 -8.53
CA GLU A 141 -15.25 -2.82 -9.94
C GLU A 141 -14.07 -3.02 -10.89
N THR A 142 -12.92 -2.45 -10.57
CA THR A 142 -11.73 -2.53 -11.42
C THR A 142 -11.09 -3.91 -11.34
N LEU A 143 -11.14 -4.68 -12.44
CA LEU A 143 -10.62 -6.06 -12.50
C LEU A 143 -9.17 -6.19 -12.06
N LEU A 144 -8.32 -5.21 -12.38
CA LEU A 144 -6.90 -5.18 -11.97
C LEU A 144 -6.74 -5.26 -10.44
N TYR A 145 -7.68 -4.69 -9.68
CA TYR A 145 -7.65 -4.63 -8.21
C TYR A 145 -8.66 -5.53 -7.54
N ASN A 146 -9.47 -6.28 -8.30
CA ASN A 146 -10.45 -7.22 -7.75
C ASN A 146 -9.78 -8.56 -7.41
N PRO A 147 -9.50 -8.86 -6.14
CA PRO A 147 -8.78 -10.07 -5.75
C PRO A 147 -9.64 -11.33 -5.83
N CYS A 148 -10.95 -11.19 -6.03
CA CYS A 148 -11.91 -12.29 -6.12
C CYS A 148 -12.51 -12.44 -7.54
N ALA A 149 -11.95 -11.73 -8.53
CA ALA A 149 -12.42 -11.81 -9.91
C ALA A 149 -12.37 -13.25 -10.46
N PRO A 150 -13.27 -13.64 -11.37
CA PRO A 150 -13.19 -14.93 -12.04
C PRO A 150 -11.82 -15.16 -12.67
N GLY A 151 -11.22 -16.34 -12.45
CA GLY A 151 -9.87 -16.67 -12.92
C GLY A 151 -8.74 -16.07 -12.09
N THR A 152 -9.02 -15.45 -10.94
CA THR A 152 -7.98 -14.98 -10.02
C THR A 152 -7.03 -16.11 -9.63
N ARG A 153 -5.74 -15.78 -9.48
CA ARG A 153 -4.74 -16.71 -8.95
C ARG A 153 -4.71 -16.78 -7.42
N PHE A 154 -5.60 -16.06 -6.73
CA PHE A 154 -5.55 -15.87 -5.28
C PHE A 154 -6.55 -16.76 -4.53
N GLY A 155 -5.99 -17.62 -3.68
CA GLY A 155 -6.72 -18.38 -2.69
C GLY A 155 -7.44 -19.63 -3.19
N VAL A 156 -7.80 -20.47 -2.24
CA VAL A 156 -8.67 -21.62 -2.46
C VAL A 156 -10.11 -21.14 -2.51
N SER A 157 -10.88 -21.52 -3.54
CA SER A 157 -12.33 -21.26 -3.56
C SER A 157 -13.00 -21.92 -2.35
N ALA A 158 -13.93 -21.23 -1.72
CA ALA A 158 -14.66 -21.73 -0.56
C ALA A 158 -15.31 -23.09 -0.83
N ASP A 159 -15.82 -23.30 -2.04
CA ASP A 159 -16.49 -24.55 -2.43
C ASP A 159 -15.54 -25.76 -2.55
N LYS A 160 -14.22 -25.51 -2.56
CA LYS A 160 -13.19 -26.57 -2.61
C LYS A 160 -12.61 -26.93 -1.25
N LEU A 161 -13.11 -26.31 -0.17
CA LEU A 161 -12.67 -26.63 1.17
C LEU A 161 -13.16 -28.02 1.60
N PRO A 162 -12.29 -28.90 2.14
CA PRO A 162 -12.72 -30.16 2.72
C PRO A 162 -13.50 -29.92 4.01
N THR A 163 -14.37 -30.83 4.39
CA THR A 163 -15.12 -30.74 5.65
C THR A 163 -14.20 -30.62 6.87
N GLN A 164 -13.09 -31.36 6.87
CA GLN A 164 -12.02 -31.26 7.86
C GLN A 164 -10.81 -30.58 7.22
N LEU A 165 -10.40 -29.46 7.78
CA LEU A 165 -9.20 -28.75 7.32
C LEU A 165 -7.94 -29.60 7.50
N PRO A 166 -6.89 -29.39 6.69
CA PRO A 166 -5.60 -30.04 6.89
C PRO A 166 -5.07 -29.80 8.30
N THR A 167 -4.45 -30.81 8.90
CA THR A 167 -3.73 -30.67 10.17
C THR A 167 -2.70 -29.53 10.04
N ASP A 168 -2.52 -28.74 11.09
CA ASP A 168 -1.69 -27.52 11.12
C ASP A 168 -2.28 -26.30 10.40
N SER A 169 -3.44 -26.38 9.75
CA SER A 169 -4.14 -25.18 9.27
C SER A 169 -4.86 -24.50 10.43
N GLU A 170 -4.35 -23.34 10.85
CA GLU A 170 -4.82 -22.63 12.06
C GLU A 170 -5.62 -21.36 11.75
N GLY A 171 -5.68 -20.92 10.50
CA GLY A 171 -6.36 -19.69 10.18
C GLY A 171 -6.71 -19.50 8.72
N PHE A 172 -7.58 -18.51 8.49
CA PHE A 172 -7.98 -18.07 7.16
C PHE A 172 -7.52 -16.64 6.89
N HIS A 173 -7.01 -16.41 5.68
CA HIS A 173 -6.74 -15.10 5.12
C HIS A 173 -7.72 -14.83 3.98
N ILE A 174 -8.48 -13.77 4.09
CA ILE A 174 -9.54 -13.39 3.16
C ILE A 174 -9.31 -11.93 2.75
N HIS A 175 -9.03 -11.69 1.49
CA HIS A 175 -8.78 -10.32 1.01
C HIS A 175 -9.69 -10.02 -0.18
N CYS A 176 -10.68 -9.15 0.02
CA CYS A 176 -11.77 -8.88 -0.91
C CYS A 176 -11.90 -7.39 -1.29
N HIS A 177 -11.12 -6.52 -0.68
CA HIS A 177 -11.30 -5.07 -0.75
C HIS A 177 -10.13 -4.35 -1.43
N CYS A 178 -10.45 -3.23 -2.06
CA CYS A 178 -9.52 -2.20 -2.49
C CYS A 178 -10.19 -0.84 -2.27
N GLU A 179 -9.73 -0.08 -1.26
CA GLU A 179 -10.22 1.26 -0.89
C GLU A 179 -11.75 1.37 -0.63
N ASN A 180 -12.35 0.28 -0.18
CA ASN A 180 -13.78 0.22 0.11
C ASN A 180 -14.15 0.85 1.46
N GLY A 181 -15.43 1.20 1.61
CA GLY A 181 -16.04 1.65 2.85
C GLY A 181 -16.40 0.50 3.80
N SER A 182 -16.76 0.85 5.03
CA SER A 182 -17.20 -0.10 6.05
C SER A 182 -18.54 -0.78 5.72
N ASP A 183 -19.41 -0.14 4.97
CA ASP A 183 -20.66 -0.70 4.45
C ASP A 183 -20.40 -1.87 3.47
N VAL A 184 -19.40 -1.73 2.61
CA VAL A 184 -18.96 -2.82 1.74
C VAL A 184 -18.37 -3.98 2.57
N PHE A 185 -17.62 -3.65 3.62
CA PHE A 185 -17.10 -4.67 4.52
C PHE A 185 -18.21 -5.42 5.24
N GLU A 186 -19.28 -4.75 5.68
CA GLU A 186 -20.44 -5.39 6.28
C GLU A 186 -21.05 -6.46 5.37
N ARG A 187 -21.32 -6.12 4.11
CA ARG A 187 -21.85 -7.04 3.11
C ARG A 187 -20.90 -8.21 2.82
N THR A 188 -19.61 -7.90 2.72
CA THR A 188 -18.57 -8.92 2.53
C THR A 188 -18.53 -9.90 3.72
N LEU A 189 -18.59 -9.37 4.94
CA LEU A 189 -18.54 -10.21 6.14
C LEU A 189 -19.75 -11.13 6.22
N GLN A 190 -20.97 -10.64 5.92
CA GLN A 190 -22.18 -11.45 5.84
C GLN A 190 -22.02 -12.61 4.83
N HIS A 191 -21.43 -12.32 3.67
CA HIS A 191 -21.15 -13.33 2.66
C HIS A 191 -20.12 -14.35 3.13
N VAL A 192 -19.04 -13.89 3.75
CA VAL A 192 -17.99 -14.74 4.34
C VAL A 192 -18.56 -15.65 5.43
N GLU A 193 -19.34 -15.11 6.36
CA GLU A 193 -19.99 -15.91 7.41
C GLU A 193 -20.90 -16.97 6.81
N LYS A 194 -21.74 -16.61 5.84
CA LYS A 194 -22.64 -17.56 5.17
C LYS A 194 -21.88 -18.73 4.53
N LYS A 195 -20.72 -18.46 3.91
CA LYS A 195 -19.94 -19.50 3.21
C LYS A 195 -19.00 -20.26 4.13
N LEU A 196 -18.36 -19.61 5.10
CA LEU A 196 -17.19 -20.15 5.80
C LEU A 196 -17.42 -20.45 7.29
N ALA A 197 -18.56 -20.08 7.89
CA ALA A 197 -18.84 -20.35 9.30
C ALA A 197 -18.69 -21.83 9.72
N PRO A 198 -18.98 -22.84 8.87
CA PRO A 198 -18.75 -24.24 9.25
C PRO A 198 -17.32 -24.58 9.66
N TRP A 199 -16.34 -23.86 9.13
CA TRP A 199 -14.90 -24.08 9.43
C TRP A 199 -14.38 -23.21 10.58
N PHE A 200 -15.11 -22.20 11.05
CA PHE A 200 -14.60 -21.26 12.06
C PHE A 200 -14.21 -21.94 13.38
N LYS A 201 -14.84 -23.06 13.74
CA LYS A 201 -14.46 -23.85 14.92
C LYS A 201 -13.12 -24.61 14.76
N GLN A 202 -12.62 -24.71 13.52
CA GLN A 202 -11.37 -25.40 13.21
C GLN A 202 -10.17 -24.46 13.12
N ILE A 203 -10.38 -23.13 13.24
CA ILE A 203 -9.34 -22.12 13.11
C ILE A 203 -9.24 -21.27 14.38
N LYS A 204 -8.07 -20.67 14.60
CA LYS A 204 -7.74 -19.80 15.74
C LYS A 204 -7.80 -18.33 15.37
N TRP A 205 -7.60 -17.99 14.11
CA TRP A 205 -7.58 -16.62 13.63
C TRP A 205 -8.19 -16.49 12.23
N ILE A 206 -8.69 -15.27 11.96
CA ILE A 206 -9.17 -14.86 10.65
C ILE A 206 -8.59 -13.48 10.32
N ASN A 207 -8.00 -13.35 9.14
CA ASN A 207 -7.46 -12.11 8.61
C ASN A 207 -8.31 -11.69 7.41
N PHE A 208 -9.00 -10.56 7.52
CA PHE A 208 -9.86 -10.04 6.46
C PHE A 208 -9.09 -9.17 5.43
N GLY A 209 -7.75 -9.19 5.49
CA GLY A 209 -6.92 -8.50 4.52
C GLY A 209 -6.92 -6.99 4.65
N GLY A 210 -6.49 -6.34 3.58
CA GLY A 210 -6.43 -4.89 3.46
C GLY A 210 -7.58 -4.31 2.63
N GLY A 211 -7.36 -3.09 2.13
CA GLY A 211 -8.35 -2.34 1.34
C GLY A 211 -9.36 -1.55 2.17
N HIS A 212 -9.20 -1.53 3.49
CA HIS A 212 -10.01 -0.73 4.43
C HIS A 212 -9.39 0.66 4.58
N LEU A 213 -9.93 1.66 3.87
CA LEU A 213 -9.37 3.02 3.86
C LEU A 213 -9.95 3.86 5.01
N MET A 214 -9.76 3.39 6.24
CA MET A 214 -10.38 3.92 7.46
C MET A 214 -9.93 5.33 7.86
N THR A 215 -8.86 5.84 7.27
CA THR A 215 -8.36 7.21 7.49
C THR A 215 -8.88 8.20 6.45
N ARG A 216 -9.63 7.75 5.43
CA ARG A 216 -10.31 8.63 4.49
C ARG A 216 -11.43 9.40 5.20
N LYS A 217 -11.57 10.69 4.90
CA LYS A 217 -12.47 11.62 5.56
C LYS A 217 -13.93 11.15 5.73
N ASN A 218 -14.45 10.41 4.76
CA ASN A 218 -15.86 9.97 4.76
C ASN A 218 -16.02 8.49 5.11
N TYR A 219 -14.99 7.85 5.69
CA TYR A 219 -15.09 6.46 6.12
C TYR A 219 -15.84 6.37 7.46
N ASP A 220 -16.87 5.51 7.55
CA ASP A 220 -17.59 5.29 8.79
C ASP A 220 -16.86 4.31 9.71
N THR A 221 -16.00 4.86 10.56
CA THR A 221 -15.23 4.08 11.54
C THR A 221 -16.10 3.48 12.64
N LYS A 222 -17.24 4.12 12.98
CA LYS A 222 -18.16 3.59 13.98
C LYS A 222 -18.85 2.32 13.48
N LEU A 223 -19.29 2.33 12.22
CA LEU A 223 -19.86 1.16 11.58
C LEU A 223 -18.84 0.03 11.56
N LEU A 224 -17.57 0.28 11.17
CA LEU A 224 -16.52 -0.73 11.18
C LEU A 224 -16.33 -1.36 12.57
N ILE A 225 -16.25 -0.55 13.63
CA ILE A 225 -16.10 -1.04 15.01
C ILE A 225 -17.30 -1.90 15.40
N ASN A 226 -18.53 -1.46 15.11
CA ASN A 226 -19.74 -2.20 15.43
C ASN A 226 -19.79 -3.56 14.73
N ILE A 227 -19.46 -3.62 13.43
CA ILE A 227 -19.44 -4.84 12.64
C ILE A 227 -18.42 -5.85 13.23
N LEU A 228 -17.20 -5.39 13.51
CA LEU A 228 -16.13 -6.21 14.04
C LEU A 228 -16.43 -6.70 15.46
N SER A 229 -16.95 -5.83 16.33
CA SER A 229 -17.35 -6.19 17.69
C SER A 229 -18.50 -7.21 17.68
N ALA A 230 -19.49 -7.06 16.80
CA ALA A 230 -20.57 -8.02 16.63
C ALA A 230 -20.05 -9.38 16.10
N PHE A 231 -19.12 -9.39 15.16
CA PHE A 231 -18.47 -10.61 14.68
C PHE A 231 -17.71 -11.31 15.80
N LYS A 232 -16.89 -10.60 16.56
CA LYS A 232 -16.17 -11.17 17.72
C LYS A 232 -17.09 -11.71 18.79
N SER A 233 -18.23 -11.07 19.03
CA SER A 233 -19.23 -11.59 19.99
C SER A 233 -19.82 -12.94 19.56
N ARG A 234 -19.95 -13.16 18.24
CA ARG A 234 -20.40 -14.47 17.70
C ARG A 234 -19.29 -15.52 17.72
N TYR A 235 -18.03 -15.10 17.54
CA TYR A 235 -16.86 -15.98 17.42
C TYR A 235 -15.73 -15.56 18.38
N PRO A 236 -15.95 -15.59 19.71
CA PRO A 236 -15.01 -15.03 20.70
C PRO A 236 -13.65 -15.72 20.76
N TRP A 237 -13.53 -16.92 20.20
CA TRP A 237 -12.27 -17.68 20.15
C TRP A 237 -11.39 -17.25 18.96
N LEU A 238 -11.93 -16.51 17.97
CA LEU A 238 -11.15 -16.09 16.81
C LEU A 238 -10.39 -14.80 17.09
N LYS A 239 -9.10 -14.83 16.85
CA LYS A 239 -8.31 -13.59 16.67
C LYS A 239 -8.66 -12.99 15.33
N VAL A 240 -9.12 -11.75 15.30
CA VAL A 240 -9.46 -11.01 14.08
C VAL A 240 -8.33 -10.05 13.71
N ILE A 241 -7.95 -10.04 12.44
CA ILE A 241 -6.83 -9.27 11.91
C ILE A 241 -7.29 -8.51 10.67
N LEU A 242 -6.87 -7.24 10.55
CA LEU A 242 -6.93 -6.44 9.33
C LEU A 242 -5.51 -6.01 8.94
N GLU A 243 -5.25 -5.93 7.63
CA GLU A 243 -3.93 -5.52 7.11
C GLU A 243 -4.03 -4.39 6.07
N PRO A 244 -4.59 -3.23 6.46
CA PRO A 244 -4.61 -2.08 5.57
C PRO A 244 -3.18 -1.64 5.24
N GLY A 245 -3.02 -1.05 4.07
CA GLY A 245 -1.76 -0.45 3.65
C GLY A 245 -1.90 1.06 3.48
N SER A 246 -2.63 1.50 2.45
CA SER A 246 -2.85 2.92 2.14
C SER A 246 -3.37 3.73 3.33
N ALA A 247 -4.24 3.16 4.17
CA ALA A 247 -4.83 3.85 5.30
C ALA A 247 -3.78 4.43 6.27
N PHE A 248 -2.62 3.79 6.43
CA PHE A 248 -1.57 4.29 7.31
C PHE A 248 -0.94 5.59 6.78
N ALA A 249 -0.68 5.66 5.48
CA ALA A 249 0.00 6.79 4.86
C ALA A 249 -0.92 7.66 3.99
N TRP A 250 -2.25 7.49 4.12
CA TRP A 250 -3.24 8.26 3.37
C TRP A 250 -3.13 9.74 3.66
N GLN A 251 -2.93 10.54 2.61
CA GLN A 251 -2.78 12.00 2.65
C GLN A 251 -1.68 12.51 3.62
N THR A 252 -0.64 11.69 3.82
CA THR A 252 0.46 12.05 4.73
C THR A 252 1.56 12.84 4.06
N GLY A 253 1.54 13.00 2.74
CA GLY A 253 2.51 13.88 2.12
C GLY A 253 2.61 13.81 0.59
N PRO A 254 3.23 14.83 -0.02
CA PRO A 254 3.37 14.98 -1.45
C PRO A 254 4.67 14.41 -2.00
N LEU A 255 4.72 14.31 -3.34
CA LEU A 255 5.95 14.39 -4.13
C LEU A 255 6.12 15.83 -4.62
N VAL A 256 7.22 16.46 -4.26
CA VAL A 256 7.61 17.78 -4.78
C VAL A 256 8.57 17.60 -5.94
N SER A 257 8.24 18.22 -7.05
CA SER A 257 9.05 18.27 -8.27
C SER A 257 9.22 19.72 -8.76
N GLN A 258 9.96 19.93 -9.83
CA GLN A 258 10.21 21.25 -10.40
C GLN A 258 10.12 21.21 -11.92
N VAL A 259 9.58 22.27 -12.52
CA VAL A 259 9.60 22.48 -13.97
C VAL A 259 11.05 22.76 -14.40
N VAL A 260 11.58 21.94 -15.30
CA VAL A 260 12.96 22.08 -15.82
C VAL A 260 12.98 22.61 -17.26
N ASP A 261 11.88 22.44 -18.00
CA ASP A 261 11.73 22.98 -19.35
C ASP A 261 10.25 23.13 -19.71
N ILE A 262 9.93 23.99 -20.68
CA ILE A 262 8.60 24.15 -21.25
C ILE A 262 8.72 24.10 -22.76
N VAL A 263 8.03 23.15 -23.40
CA VAL A 263 8.07 22.97 -24.85
C VAL A 263 6.66 23.05 -25.43
N GLU A 264 6.56 23.58 -26.65
CA GLU A 264 5.29 23.66 -27.37
C GLU A 264 5.41 22.94 -28.72
N ASP A 265 4.43 22.09 -29.01
CA ASP A 265 4.25 21.48 -30.33
C ASP A 265 2.77 21.39 -30.66
N LYS A 266 2.40 21.90 -31.85
CA LYS A 266 1.02 21.83 -32.40
C LYS A 266 -0.08 22.26 -31.41
N GLY A 267 0.18 23.34 -30.67
CA GLY A 267 -0.76 23.91 -29.71
C GLY A 267 -0.87 23.13 -28.39
N ILE A 268 0.07 22.22 -28.12
CA ILE A 268 0.20 21.53 -26.85
C ILE A 268 1.43 22.05 -26.14
N THR A 269 1.23 22.73 -25.02
CA THR A 269 2.31 23.16 -24.14
C THR A 269 2.58 22.10 -23.08
N THR A 270 3.80 21.61 -23.01
CA THR A 270 4.25 20.59 -22.06
C THR A 270 5.28 21.18 -21.10
N ALA A 271 4.98 21.16 -19.80
CA ALA A 271 5.94 21.44 -18.75
C ALA A 271 6.68 20.13 -18.41
N ILE A 272 7.99 20.10 -18.68
CA ILE A 272 8.85 18.96 -18.37
C ILE A 272 9.34 19.10 -16.93
N LEU A 273 9.15 18.03 -16.14
CA LEU A 273 9.49 18.00 -14.72
C LEU A 273 10.79 17.24 -14.47
N ASN A 274 11.46 17.52 -13.35
CA ASN A 274 12.63 16.76 -12.89
C ASN A 274 12.30 15.42 -12.22
N VAL A 275 11.11 14.90 -12.49
CA VAL A 275 10.64 13.55 -12.13
C VAL A 275 10.16 12.83 -13.38
N SER A 276 10.03 11.52 -13.31
CA SER A 276 9.46 10.69 -14.35
C SER A 276 8.20 9.97 -13.81
N PHE A 277 7.11 10.02 -14.54
CA PHE A 277 5.88 9.29 -14.14
C PHE A 277 6.09 7.80 -14.18
N THR A 278 6.78 7.30 -15.22
CA THR A 278 7.09 5.86 -15.33
C THR A 278 8.05 5.35 -14.27
N CYS A 279 8.94 6.22 -13.76
CA CYS A 279 9.91 5.83 -12.72
C CYS A 279 9.40 6.07 -11.30
N HIS A 280 8.71 7.18 -11.07
CA HIS A 280 8.43 7.68 -9.72
C HIS A 280 6.95 7.64 -9.35
N MET A 281 6.06 7.51 -10.34
CA MET A 281 4.61 7.39 -10.15
C MET A 281 4.01 6.34 -11.11
N PRO A 282 4.59 5.12 -11.21
CA PRO A 282 4.11 4.13 -12.19
C PRO A 282 2.67 3.71 -11.95
N ASP A 283 2.17 3.76 -10.72
CA ASP A 283 0.76 3.52 -10.38
C ASP A 283 -0.20 4.39 -11.20
N CYS A 284 0.14 5.65 -11.44
CA CYS A 284 -0.69 6.57 -12.22
C CYS A 284 -0.82 6.16 -13.69
N LEU A 285 0.15 5.41 -14.21
CA LEU A 285 0.16 4.89 -15.58
C LEU A 285 -0.42 3.47 -15.68
N GLU A 286 -0.17 2.62 -14.68
CA GLU A 286 -0.66 1.23 -14.63
C GLU A 286 -2.19 1.16 -14.45
N MET A 287 -2.70 1.98 -13.57
CA MET A 287 -4.12 2.20 -13.34
C MET A 287 -4.37 3.68 -13.59
N PRO A 288 -4.69 4.08 -14.82
CA PRO A 288 -4.76 5.50 -15.17
C PRO A 288 -5.63 6.29 -14.20
N TYR A 289 -4.99 7.00 -13.29
CA TYR A 289 -5.61 7.96 -12.39
C TYR A 289 -4.73 9.20 -12.30
N TYR A 290 -5.34 10.32 -11.93
CA TYR A 290 -4.66 11.59 -11.83
C TYR A 290 -4.59 12.00 -10.36
N PRO A 291 -3.38 12.02 -9.74
CA PRO A 291 -3.23 12.55 -8.39
C PRO A 291 -3.56 14.03 -8.39
N ASN A 292 -4.02 14.55 -7.26
CA ASN A 292 -4.23 16.00 -7.17
C ASN A 292 -2.89 16.73 -7.33
N VAL A 293 -2.86 17.71 -8.22
CA VAL A 293 -1.76 18.65 -8.36
C VAL A 293 -2.16 19.94 -7.65
N ARG A 294 -1.31 20.39 -6.73
CA ARG A 294 -1.59 21.59 -5.94
C ARG A 294 -1.72 22.83 -6.83
N PHE A 295 -2.74 23.62 -6.62
CA PHE A 295 -3.07 24.84 -7.40
C PHE A 295 -3.39 24.58 -8.89
N ALA A 296 -3.70 23.34 -9.26
CA ALA A 296 -4.08 23.00 -10.61
C ALA A 296 -5.35 22.12 -10.64
N LYS A 297 -6.04 22.15 -11.77
CA LYS A 297 -7.23 21.35 -12.02
C LYS A 297 -6.99 20.43 -13.22
N HIS A 298 -7.19 19.12 -13.05
CA HIS A 298 -7.14 18.17 -14.14
C HIS A 298 -8.29 18.41 -15.13
N ILE A 299 -7.99 18.26 -16.43
CA ILE A 299 -8.94 18.29 -17.54
C ILE A 299 -8.68 17.12 -18.49
N GLU A 300 -9.75 16.62 -19.13
CA GLU A 300 -9.68 15.46 -20.05
C GLU A 300 -8.88 15.74 -21.33
N ASN A 301 -8.89 16.97 -21.82
CA ASN A 301 -8.21 17.39 -23.03
C ASN A 301 -7.91 18.91 -23.00
N ASN A 302 -7.09 19.38 -23.95
CA ASN A 302 -6.73 20.79 -24.09
C ASN A 302 -7.68 21.64 -24.94
N ASN A 303 -8.91 21.19 -25.21
CA ASN A 303 -9.87 21.90 -26.04
C ASN A 303 -10.58 23.06 -25.33
N GLN A 304 -10.20 23.38 -24.10
CA GLN A 304 -10.77 24.50 -23.37
C GLN A 304 -10.08 25.81 -23.80
N HIS A 305 -10.89 26.86 -24.03
CA HIS A 305 -10.39 28.21 -24.34
C HIS A 305 -10.00 28.94 -23.06
N THR A 306 -9.04 28.39 -22.34
CA THR A 306 -8.47 29.02 -21.13
C THR A 306 -6.95 29.11 -21.30
N ASP A 307 -6.38 30.20 -20.78
CA ASP A 307 -4.92 30.35 -20.68
C ASP A 307 -4.36 29.34 -19.65
N HIS A 308 -3.05 29.07 -19.73
CA HIS A 308 -2.32 28.27 -18.75
C HIS A 308 -2.70 26.79 -18.66
N ILE A 309 -2.99 26.16 -19.81
CA ILE A 309 -3.13 24.70 -19.92
C ILE A 309 -1.77 24.09 -20.21
N TYR A 310 -1.35 23.13 -19.37
CA TYR A 310 -0.12 22.40 -19.54
C TYR A 310 -0.38 20.89 -19.49
N ARG A 311 0.29 20.16 -20.36
CA ARG A 311 0.56 18.76 -20.16
C ARG A 311 1.77 18.61 -19.25
N LEU A 312 1.68 17.77 -18.20
CA LEU A 312 2.84 17.51 -17.34
C LEU A 312 3.62 16.33 -17.90
N GLY A 313 4.87 16.58 -18.29
CA GLY A 313 5.80 15.61 -18.87
C GLY A 313 6.90 15.21 -17.89
N GLY A 314 7.27 13.93 -17.90
CA GLY A 314 8.44 13.45 -17.16
C GLY A 314 9.75 13.62 -17.93
N ASN A 315 10.87 13.31 -17.28
CA ASN A 315 12.22 13.46 -17.82
C ASN A 315 12.83 12.17 -18.38
N SER A 316 12.06 11.10 -18.56
CA SER A 316 12.54 9.89 -19.22
C SER A 316 12.44 9.97 -20.75
N CYS A 317 13.15 9.08 -21.45
CA CYS A 317 13.05 8.96 -22.90
C CYS A 317 11.85 8.15 -23.37
N LEU A 318 10.94 7.74 -22.48
CA LEU A 318 9.69 7.09 -22.87
C LEU A 318 8.71 8.14 -23.41
N SER A 319 8.26 7.99 -24.67
CA SER A 319 7.32 8.94 -25.28
C SER A 319 6.02 9.13 -24.49
N GLY A 320 5.58 8.11 -23.76
CA GLY A 320 4.38 8.13 -22.91
C GLY A 320 4.63 8.61 -21.48
N ASP A 321 5.81 9.13 -21.16
CA ASP A 321 6.13 9.63 -19.82
C ASP A 321 5.52 11.01 -19.57
N TRP A 322 4.20 11.07 -19.56
CA TRP A 322 3.44 12.28 -19.26
C TRP A 322 2.10 11.90 -18.61
N MET A 323 1.52 12.84 -17.86
CA MET A 323 0.29 12.61 -17.12
C MET A 323 -0.68 13.78 -17.24
N GLY A 324 -1.71 13.61 -18.06
CA GLY A 324 -2.86 14.48 -18.17
C GLY A 324 -2.58 15.93 -18.60
N TYR A 325 -3.66 16.66 -18.69
CA TYR A 325 -3.69 18.09 -18.92
C TYR A 325 -4.20 18.80 -17.68
N TRP A 326 -3.58 19.93 -17.35
CA TRP A 326 -3.83 20.67 -16.12
C TRP A 326 -4.01 22.15 -16.41
N ILE A 327 -5.02 22.77 -15.81
CA ILE A 327 -5.20 24.21 -15.79
C ILE A 327 -4.58 24.74 -14.52
N PHE A 328 -3.65 25.68 -14.68
CA PHE A 328 -3.08 26.47 -13.58
C PHE A 328 -3.73 27.85 -13.55
N ASP A 329 -3.68 28.54 -12.42
CA ASP A 329 -4.20 29.90 -12.25
C ASP A 329 -3.23 30.99 -12.74
N HIS A 330 -2.04 30.56 -13.21
CA HIS A 330 -0.96 31.42 -13.72
C HIS A 330 -0.10 30.69 -14.75
N GLU A 331 0.75 31.44 -15.44
CA GLU A 331 1.74 30.91 -16.38
C GLU A 331 2.89 30.24 -15.62
N LEU A 332 3.13 28.95 -15.91
CA LEU A 332 4.24 28.20 -15.30
C LEU A 332 5.59 28.70 -15.80
N LYS A 333 6.58 28.69 -14.92
CA LYS A 333 7.96 29.08 -15.19
C LYS A 333 8.94 27.95 -14.90
N ILE A 334 10.05 27.94 -15.65
CA ILE A 334 11.18 27.05 -15.30
C ILE A 334 11.66 27.40 -13.89
N GLY A 335 11.89 26.38 -13.09
CA GLY A 335 12.23 26.50 -11.66
C GLY A 335 11.03 26.50 -10.71
N GLU A 336 9.80 26.51 -11.23
CA GLU A 336 8.60 26.48 -10.40
C GLU A 336 8.31 25.06 -9.88
N ASN A 337 7.84 24.95 -8.63
CA ASN A 337 7.52 23.69 -8.01
C ASN A 337 6.15 23.17 -8.46
N ILE A 338 6.10 21.89 -8.88
CA ILE A 338 4.88 21.13 -9.10
C ILE A 338 4.75 20.10 -7.99
N ILE A 339 3.63 20.12 -7.28
CA ILE A 339 3.42 19.33 -6.07
C ILE A 339 2.27 18.34 -6.31
N PHE A 340 2.61 17.06 -6.34
CA PHE A 340 1.65 15.97 -6.43
C PHE A 340 1.25 15.52 -5.03
N GLU A 341 -0.03 15.61 -4.69
CA GLU A 341 -0.51 15.26 -3.37
C GLU A 341 -0.67 13.74 -3.19
N ASP A 342 -0.55 13.28 -1.94
CA ASP A 342 -0.81 11.90 -1.52
C ASP A 342 0.09 10.85 -2.18
N MET A 343 1.42 11.09 -2.20
CA MET A 343 2.40 10.25 -2.89
C MET A 343 3.21 9.31 -1.96
N LEU A 344 2.76 9.05 -0.73
CA LEU A 344 3.56 8.27 0.25
C LEU A 344 3.19 6.79 0.33
N HIS A 345 2.02 6.38 -0.13
CA HIS A 345 1.61 4.98 -0.18
C HIS A 345 1.61 4.45 -1.61
N TYR A 346 1.88 3.15 -1.78
CA TYR A 346 2.10 2.46 -3.05
C TYR A 346 3.16 3.10 -3.95
N THR A 347 3.08 4.39 -4.22
CA THR A 347 4.02 5.12 -5.10
C THR A 347 5.46 4.88 -4.69
N THR A 348 5.81 5.06 -3.41
CA THR A 348 7.21 4.93 -2.93
C THR A 348 7.75 3.50 -2.99
N VAL A 349 6.91 2.48 -3.02
CA VAL A 349 7.32 1.06 -3.06
C VAL A 349 7.34 0.47 -4.48
N LYS A 350 6.83 1.19 -5.48
CA LYS A 350 6.78 0.75 -6.88
C LYS A 350 7.80 1.43 -7.79
N THR A 351 8.60 2.33 -7.28
CA THR A 351 9.57 3.11 -8.07
C THR A 351 10.61 2.24 -8.79
N ASN A 352 11.10 2.75 -9.92
CA ASN A 352 12.18 2.14 -10.68
C ASN A 352 13.17 3.21 -11.20
N MET A 353 14.27 2.78 -11.82
CA MET A 353 15.31 3.67 -12.34
C MET A 353 15.50 3.48 -13.85
N PHE A 354 14.41 3.44 -14.61
CA PHE A 354 14.50 3.42 -16.07
C PHE A 354 15.29 4.62 -16.59
N ASN A 355 16.05 4.47 -17.65
CA ASN A 355 17.02 5.43 -18.18
C ASN A 355 18.13 5.87 -17.19
N GLY A 356 18.28 5.23 -16.04
CA GLY A 356 19.21 5.68 -14.99
C GLY A 356 18.74 6.93 -14.24
N ILE A 357 17.46 7.28 -14.34
CA ILE A 357 16.90 8.44 -13.63
C ILE A 357 16.95 8.17 -12.12
N THR A 358 17.54 9.10 -11.40
CA THR A 358 17.70 8.99 -9.95
C THR A 358 16.36 9.15 -9.25
N HIS A 359 16.07 8.29 -8.26
CA HIS A 359 14.89 8.44 -7.43
C HIS A 359 14.84 9.79 -6.72
N PRO A 360 13.63 10.36 -6.51
CA PRO A 360 13.42 11.46 -5.59
C PRO A 360 13.95 11.10 -4.20
N ASP A 361 14.45 12.08 -3.49
CA ASP A 361 14.84 11.90 -2.10
C ASP A 361 13.62 11.55 -1.25
N ILE A 362 13.84 10.91 -0.11
CA ILE A 362 12.81 10.64 0.89
C ILE A 362 13.09 11.52 2.09
N ALA A 363 12.14 12.35 2.47
CA ALA A 363 12.26 13.31 3.56
C ALA A 363 11.12 13.17 4.57
N LEU A 364 11.40 13.52 5.81
CA LEU A 364 10.45 13.61 6.92
C LEU A 364 10.29 15.05 7.37
N LEU A 365 9.09 15.59 7.28
CA LEU A 365 8.73 16.83 7.95
C LEU A 365 8.35 16.50 9.39
N LYS A 366 9.24 16.80 10.32
CA LYS A 366 9.05 16.55 11.76
C LYS A 366 7.97 17.46 12.35
N GLN A 367 7.44 17.08 13.49
CA GLN A 367 6.43 17.89 14.23
C GLN A 367 6.95 19.30 14.61
N ASN A 368 8.25 19.46 14.84
CA ASN A 368 8.87 20.77 15.10
C ASN A 368 9.02 21.66 13.85
N GLY A 369 8.69 21.12 12.66
CA GLY A 369 8.77 21.80 11.38
C GLY A 369 10.13 21.70 10.70
N GLU A 370 11.07 20.90 11.23
CA GLU A 370 12.33 20.56 10.58
C GLU A 370 12.10 19.52 9.49
N ILE A 371 12.80 19.65 8.35
CA ILE A 371 12.84 18.65 7.30
C ILE A 371 14.13 17.84 7.43
N GLU A 372 13.99 16.55 7.63
CA GLU A 372 15.10 15.60 7.67
C GLU A 372 15.11 14.75 6.40
N THR A 373 16.22 14.73 5.66
CA THR A 373 16.41 13.82 4.54
C THR A 373 16.69 12.41 5.07
N LEU A 374 15.75 11.53 4.94
CA LEU A 374 15.89 10.12 5.35
C LEU A 374 16.78 9.34 4.38
N ARG A 375 16.63 9.57 3.06
CA ARG A 375 17.39 8.89 2.02
C ARG A 375 17.58 9.78 0.82
N SER A 376 18.83 9.86 0.32
CA SER A 376 19.17 10.35 -1.00
C SER A 376 19.76 9.24 -1.85
N PHE A 377 19.49 9.30 -3.15
CA PHE A 377 19.91 8.29 -4.12
C PHE A 377 21.02 8.85 -5.04
N ASN A 378 21.89 7.98 -5.52
CA ASN A 378 23.04 8.36 -6.34
C ASN A 378 23.38 7.31 -7.40
N TYR A 379 24.45 7.53 -8.15
CA TYR A 379 24.90 6.64 -9.22
C TYR A 379 25.09 5.17 -8.77
N ASN A 380 25.56 4.93 -7.54
CA ASN A 380 25.76 3.56 -7.07
C ASN A 380 24.44 2.80 -6.90
N ASP A 381 23.34 3.48 -6.53
CA ASP A 381 22.02 2.86 -6.45
C ASP A 381 21.56 2.33 -7.82
N TYR A 382 21.88 3.05 -8.89
CA TYR A 382 21.62 2.59 -10.25
C TYR A 382 22.58 1.47 -10.66
N LYS A 383 23.90 1.71 -10.51
CA LYS A 383 24.94 0.78 -10.96
C LYS A 383 24.83 -0.60 -10.30
N LEU A 384 24.72 -0.64 -8.96
CA LEU A 384 24.65 -1.91 -8.19
C LEU A 384 23.38 -2.72 -8.45
N ARG A 385 22.40 -2.13 -9.10
CA ARG A 385 21.18 -2.82 -9.51
C ARG A 385 21.36 -3.55 -10.85
N MET A 386 22.34 -3.19 -11.66
CA MET A 386 22.48 -3.67 -13.05
C MET A 386 23.36 -4.93 -13.16
N ASP A 387 24.31 -5.09 -12.25
CA ASP A 387 25.23 -6.25 -12.22
C ASP A 387 25.84 -6.50 -10.83
#